data_13247536d18f8c09f9684a1a8dab91e4
#
_entry.id   13247536d18f8c09f9684a1a8dab91e4
#
_cell.length_a   1.000
_cell.length_b   1.000
_cell.length_c   1.000
_cell.angle_alpha   90.00
_cell.angle_beta   90.00
_cell.angle_gamma   90.00
#
_symmetry.space_group_name_H-M   'P 1'
#
loop_
_entity.id
_entity.type
_entity.pdbx_description
1 polymer ?
#
loop_
_entity_poly.entity_id
_entity_poly.type
_entity_poly.pdbx_seq_one_letter_code
_entity_poly.pdbx_strand_id
1 'polypeptide(L)'
;MLFLTIKDYKISLILPDSIEGSGSVSATCGVSTYNHGISGENDFYTSADLYFVFKNNASNATTPSVEIFKDGASVGTTTLQSWSNWNSTSIGKLSEGSYTYNLKHNGKVICTHSINVKSPLSCSVDKTTIGLGESFKFTTNYAGSAWGHSLSGNGAPASTGGSAIYTITPTAIGTHTYTFSVTSGDKGSAECSYSVIVEEVPPTITCPADLTGIALNSNVSVTPQSLTGCTNGCDYTIDGTSATGSGYTGGEVSFTGESAAGEKTYTWNVSNSKGSDECEFKVTYDASAPVCHCEDYCGAGCENNVMTGNIGNVAFNG
;
A
#
# COMPACT_ATOMS: atom_id res chain seq x y z
N MET A 1 -42.78 45.35 -37.59
CA MET A 1 -43.41 46.68 -37.65
C MET A 1 -42.31 47.71 -37.81
N LEU A 2 -42.26 48.38 -38.99
CA LEU A 2 -41.22 49.34 -39.32
C LEU A 2 -41.65 50.71 -38.89
N PHE A 3 -41.05 51.39 -37.96
CA PHE A 3 -41.29 52.77 -37.61
C PHE A 3 -40.13 53.62 -38.17
N LEU A 4 -40.47 54.51 -39.06
CA LEU A 4 -39.56 55.54 -39.59
C LEU A 4 -39.87 56.84 -38.89
N THR A 5 -38.98 57.42 -38.12
CA THR A 5 -39.12 58.73 -37.47
C THR A 5 -38.12 59.68 -38.03
N ILE A 6 -38.56 60.79 -38.53
CA ILE A 6 -37.76 61.89 -39.13
C ILE A 6 -37.60 62.99 -38.08
N LYS A 7 -36.37 63.33 -37.79
CA LYS A 7 -35.76 64.42 -37.02
C LYS A 7 -35.20 63.93 -35.68
N ASP A 8 -33.84 63.92 -35.64
CA ASP A 8 -32.96 63.83 -34.47
C ASP A 8 -33.21 62.66 -33.51
N TYR A 9 -33.81 61.58 -33.99
CA TYR A 9 -34.05 60.36 -33.20
C TYR A 9 -33.21 59.21 -33.80
N LYS A 10 -32.49 58.44 -32.86
CA LYS A 10 -31.93 57.15 -33.21
C LYS A 10 -33.00 56.20 -33.68
N ILE A 11 -32.92 55.76 -34.92
CA ILE A 11 -33.85 54.74 -35.46
C ILE A 11 -33.31 53.40 -34.87
N SER A 12 -34.00 52.85 -33.89
CA SER A 12 -33.84 51.45 -33.51
C SER A 12 -34.75 50.62 -34.40
N LEU A 13 -34.14 49.95 -35.38
CA LEU A 13 -34.86 48.93 -36.14
C LEU A 13 -34.95 47.69 -35.23
N ILE A 14 -36.07 47.53 -34.53
CA ILE A 14 -36.41 46.26 -33.93
C ILE A 14 -36.96 45.42 -35.08
N LEU A 15 -36.05 44.68 -35.73
CA LEU A 15 -36.49 43.56 -36.55
C LEU A 15 -37.23 42.61 -35.62
N PRO A 16 -38.44 42.18 -35.95
CA PRO A 16 -39.01 41.05 -35.24
C PRO A 16 -37.98 39.92 -35.37
N ASP A 17 -37.68 39.29 -34.26
CA ASP A 17 -36.97 38.03 -34.29
C ASP A 17 -37.58 37.21 -35.42
N SER A 18 -36.72 36.78 -36.35
CA SER A 18 -37.12 36.11 -37.58
C SER A 18 -38.36 35.26 -37.33
N ILE A 19 -39.37 35.43 -38.19
CA ILE A 19 -40.50 34.51 -38.28
C ILE A 19 -39.92 33.20 -38.86
N GLU A 20 -39.06 32.54 -38.07
CA GLU A 20 -38.81 31.13 -38.25
C GLU A 20 -40.09 30.46 -37.81
N GLY A 21 -40.67 29.66 -38.69
CA GLY A 21 -41.84 28.87 -38.39
C GLY A 21 -41.61 28.15 -37.06
N SER A 22 -42.40 28.50 -36.05
CA SER A 22 -42.16 28.18 -34.63
C SER A 22 -42.42 26.71 -34.32
N GLY A 23 -41.76 25.82 -35.02
CA GLY A 23 -41.55 24.47 -34.51
C GLY A 23 -40.48 24.54 -33.42
N SER A 24 -40.85 24.41 -32.15
CA SER A 24 -39.85 24.36 -31.07
C SER A 24 -38.89 23.21 -31.33
N VAL A 25 -37.60 23.54 -31.50
CA VAL A 25 -36.56 22.52 -31.61
C VAL A 25 -36.47 21.83 -30.28
N SER A 26 -36.66 20.51 -30.29
CA SER A 26 -36.61 19.63 -29.12
C SER A 26 -35.74 18.45 -29.46
N ALA A 27 -34.91 18.04 -28.52
CA ALA A 27 -34.01 16.90 -28.69
C ALA A 27 -34.06 15.96 -27.49
N THR A 28 -33.83 14.69 -27.76
CA THR A 28 -33.44 13.71 -26.73
C THR A 28 -31.96 13.49 -26.83
N CYS A 29 -31.24 13.49 -25.72
CA CYS A 29 -29.80 13.23 -25.69
C CYS A 29 -29.41 12.37 -24.51
N GLY A 30 -28.24 11.78 -24.62
CA GLY A 30 -27.63 10.97 -23.56
C GLY A 30 -26.18 10.66 -23.89
N VAL A 31 -25.54 9.93 -22.99
CA VAL A 31 -24.23 9.34 -23.24
C VAL A 31 -24.38 7.83 -23.37
N SER A 32 -23.55 7.23 -24.21
CA SER A 32 -23.59 5.79 -24.49
C SER A 32 -22.20 5.29 -24.86
N THR A 33 -21.97 4.01 -24.67
CA THR A 33 -20.83 3.30 -25.26
C THR A 33 -21.07 2.92 -26.73
N TYR A 34 -22.23 3.25 -27.27
CA TYR A 34 -22.62 3.00 -28.67
C TYR A 34 -22.95 4.32 -29.36
N ASN A 35 -22.68 4.39 -30.65
CA ASN A 35 -22.99 5.57 -31.47
C ASN A 35 -24.44 5.65 -31.96
N HIS A 36 -25.35 4.77 -31.52
CA HIS A 36 -26.70 4.56 -32.08
C HIS A 36 -27.80 4.53 -31.03
N GLY A 37 -27.76 5.30 -29.98
CA GLY A 37 -28.84 5.37 -29.00
C GLY A 37 -28.34 5.53 -27.57
N ILE A 38 -29.26 5.78 -26.65
CA ILE A 38 -28.98 6.00 -25.23
C ILE A 38 -28.91 4.62 -24.55
N SER A 39 -27.85 4.38 -23.76
CA SER A 39 -27.74 3.14 -22.97
C SER A 39 -28.70 3.07 -21.78
N GLY A 40 -29.27 4.20 -21.36
CA GLY A 40 -30.07 4.29 -20.15
C GLY A 40 -29.26 4.29 -18.84
N GLU A 41 -27.94 4.19 -18.94
CA GLU A 41 -27.01 4.24 -17.80
C GLU A 41 -26.46 5.66 -17.62
N ASN A 42 -26.24 6.06 -16.39
CA ASN A 42 -25.60 7.32 -16.05
C ASN A 42 -24.20 7.11 -15.43
N ASP A 43 -23.84 5.86 -15.15
CA ASP A 43 -22.56 5.47 -14.60
C ASP A 43 -21.71 4.75 -15.67
N PHE A 44 -20.53 5.27 -15.92
CA PHE A 44 -19.58 4.73 -16.89
C PHE A 44 -18.22 4.47 -16.23
N TYR A 45 -17.34 3.76 -16.95
CA TYR A 45 -15.98 3.49 -16.49
C TYR A 45 -14.96 4.29 -17.30
N THR A 46 -13.86 4.66 -16.67
CA THR A 46 -12.77 5.45 -17.29
C THR A 46 -12.20 4.81 -18.54
N SER A 47 -12.33 3.49 -18.67
CA SER A 47 -11.86 2.70 -19.82
C SER A 47 -12.79 2.74 -21.03
N ALA A 48 -14.05 3.17 -20.85
CA ALA A 48 -15.05 3.14 -21.92
C ALA A 48 -14.84 4.27 -22.93
N ASP A 49 -14.92 3.94 -24.21
CA ASP A 49 -15.07 4.94 -25.26
C ASP A 49 -16.54 5.39 -25.30
N LEU A 50 -16.75 6.67 -25.01
CA LEU A 50 -18.08 7.24 -24.85
C LEU A 50 -18.46 8.12 -26.03
N TYR A 51 -19.76 8.16 -26.28
CA TYR A 51 -20.40 8.97 -27.31
C TYR A 51 -21.51 9.80 -26.69
N PHE A 52 -21.52 11.10 -26.96
CA PHE A 52 -22.70 11.92 -26.72
C PHE A 52 -23.65 11.69 -27.90
N VAL A 53 -24.81 11.12 -27.61
CA VAL A 53 -25.80 10.73 -28.60
C VAL A 53 -27.05 11.60 -28.46
N PHE A 54 -27.66 11.96 -29.56
CA PHE A 54 -28.84 12.83 -29.57
C PHE A 54 -29.69 12.64 -30.82
N LYS A 55 -30.98 12.92 -30.73
CA LYS A 55 -31.91 12.89 -31.86
C LYS A 55 -32.87 14.06 -31.79
N ASN A 56 -33.31 14.50 -32.96
CA ASN A 56 -34.38 15.45 -33.09
C ASN A 56 -35.73 14.81 -32.75
N ASN A 57 -36.49 15.43 -31.87
CA ASN A 57 -37.84 14.98 -31.53
C ASN A 57 -38.93 15.66 -32.42
N ALA A 58 -38.52 16.66 -33.20
CA ALA A 58 -39.47 17.33 -34.09
C ALA A 58 -39.75 16.50 -35.34
N SER A 59 -41.02 16.36 -35.69
CA SER A 59 -41.47 15.59 -36.86
C SER A 59 -41.26 16.33 -38.19
N ASN A 60 -40.78 17.58 -38.16
CA ASN A 60 -40.50 18.36 -39.37
C ASN A 60 -39.10 18.01 -39.93
N ALA A 61 -38.92 18.13 -41.22
CA ALA A 61 -37.68 17.81 -41.94
C ALA A 61 -36.54 18.83 -41.72
N THR A 62 -36.63 19.70 -40.71
CA THR A 62 -35.58 20.67 -40.43
C THR A 62 -34.41 20.02 -39.72
N THR A 63 -33.22 20.35 -40.19
CA THR A 63 -31.93 19.90 -39.63
C THR A 63 -31.20 21.08 -38.97
N PRO A 64 -31.66 21.53 -37.76
CA PRO A 64 -31.10 22.72 -37.15
C PRO A 64 -29.64 22.49 -36.70
N SER A 65 -28.84 23.55 -36.79
CA SER A 65 -27.49 23.56 -36.18
C SER A 65 -27.61 23.65 -34.67
N VAL A 66 -26.81 22.86 -33.99
CA VAL A 66 -26.76 22.80 -32.52
C VAL A 66 -25.32 22.84 -32.03
N GLU A 67 -25.13 23.39 -30.84
CA GLU A 67 -23.85 23.41 -30.15
C GLU A 67 -23.88 22.40 -29.03
N ILE A 68 -22.74 21.68 -28.87
CA ILE A 68 -22.53 20.74 -27.78
C ILE A 68 -21.65 21.41 -26.72
N PHE A 69 -22.09 21.35 -25.49
CA PHE A 69 -21.36 21.84 -24.31
C PHE A 69 -21.05 20.70 -23.38
N LYS A 70 -19.84 20.73 -22.80
CA LYS A 70 -19.41 19.89 -21.69
C LYS A 70 -19.07 20.80 -20.51
N ASP A 71 -19.73 20.61 -19.36
CA ASP A 71 -19.51 21.38 -18.14
C ASP A 71 -19.50 22.92 -18.36
N GLY A 72 -20.37 23.38 -19.24
CA GLY A 72 -20.54 24.79 -19.61
C GLY A 72 -19.61 25.30 -20.72
N ALA A 73 -18.60 24.54 -21.12
CA ALA A 73 -17.73 24.92 -22.24
C ALA A 73 -18.21 24.32 -23.56
N SER A 74 -18.16 25.09 -24.65
CA SER A 74 -18.46 24.59 -26.00
C SER A 74 -17.40 23.59 -26.46
N VAL A 75 -17.80 22.41 -26.90
CA VAL A 75 -16.93 21.36 -27.43
C VAL A 75 -17.14 21.11 -28.91
N GLY A 76 -18.11 21.77 -29.53
CA GLY A 76 -18.34 21.71 -30.97
C GLY A 76 -19.74 22.02 -31.40
N THR A 77 -19.92 22.06 -32.71
CA THR A 77 -21.22 22.28 -33.38
C THR A 77 -21.50 21.11 -34.30
N THR A 78 -22.78 20.80 -34.47
CA THR A 78 -23.26 19.78 -35.40
C THR A 78 -24.70 20.10 -35.85
N THR A 79 -25.25 19.26 -36.67
CA THR A 79 -26.65 19.40 -37.10
C THR A 79 -27.48 18.24 -36.54
N LEU A 80 -28.66 18.58 -36.01
CA LEU A 80 -29.65 17.53 -35.72
C LEU A 80 -30.19 16.98 -37.04
N GLN A 81 -30.03 15.66 -37.23
CA GLN A 81 -30.61 14.98 -38.38
C GLN A 81 -32.14 15.02 -38.30
N SER A 82 -32.78 14.72 -39.43
CA SER A 82 -34.23 14.60 -39.49
C SER A 82 -34.76 13.55 -38.49
N TRP A 83 -36.01 13.71 -38.12
CA TRP A 83 -36.73 12.89 -37.13
C TRP A 83 -36.37 11.38 -37.18
N SER A 84 -36.21 10.78 -36.01
CA SER A 84 -35.88 9.38 -35.71
C SER A 84 -34.43 8.94 -35.91
N ASN A 85 -33.56 9.74 -36.52
CA ASN A 85 -32.16 9.37 -36.66
C ASN A 85 -31.33 9.81 -35.45
N TRP A 86 -30.54 8.90 -34.91
CA TRP A 86 -29.57 9.24 -33.90
C TRP A 86 -28.29 9.83 -34.52
N ASN A 87 -27.84 10.92 -33.93
CA ASN A 87 -26.53 11.47 -34.17
C ASN A 87 -25.62 11.14 -32.98
N SER A 88 -24.34 11.06 -33.24
CA SER A 88 -23.36 10.89 -32.18
C SER A 88 -22.12 11.75 -32.41
N THR A 89 -21.50 12.15 -31.31
CA THR A 89 -20.18 12.75 -31.29
C THR A 89 -19.35 11.94 -30.32
N SER A 90 -18.18 11.45 -30.78
CA SER A 90 -17.24 10.79 -29.87
C SER A 90 -16.75 11.78 -28.83
N ILE A 91 -16.84 11.41 -27.55
CA ILE A 91 -16.27 12.18 -26.45
C ILE A 91 -15.08 11.47 -25.83
N GLY A 92 -14.76 10.28 -26.34
CA GLY A 92 -13.61 9.49 -25.95
C GLY A 92 -13.68 8.96 -24.52
N LYS A 93 -12.53 8.65 -23.97
CA LYS A 93 -12.37 8.22 -22.57
C LYS A 93 -12.31 9.44 -21.65
N LEU A 94 -12.98 9.36 -20.51
CA LEU A 94 -13.01 10.42 -19.52
C LEU A 94 -12.31 9.97 -18.25
N SER A 95 -11.71 10.91 -17.52
CA SER A 95 -11.21 10.70 -16.16
C SER A 95 -12.38 10.47 -15.19
N GLU A 96 -12.09 10.02 -13.99
CA GLU A 96 -13.11 9.96 -12.92
C GLU A 96 -13.69 11.34 -12.66
N GLY A 97 -15.01 11.39 -12.48
CA GLY A 97 -15.73 12.63 -12.22
C GLY A 97 -17.15 12.61 -12.72
N SER A 98 -17.87 13.69 -12.43
CA SER A 98 -19.22 13.94 -12.92
C SER A 98 -19.15 14.95 -14.05
N TYR A 99 -19.85 14.68 -15.13
CA TYR A 99 -19.86 15.50 -16.33
C TYR A 99 -21.28 15.81 -16.75
N THR A 100 -21.53 17.06 -17.19
CA THR A 100 -22.81 17.49 -17.73
C THR A 100 -22.68 17.92 -19.17
N TYR A 101 -23.44 17.27 -20.04
CA TYR A 101 -23.52 17.59 -21.46
C TYR A 101 -24.84 18.32 -21.75
N ASN A 102 -24.73 19.42 -22.48
CA ASN A 102 -25.86 20.19 -22.92
C ASN A 102 -25.84 20.30 -24.44
N LEU A 103 -27.02 20.20 -25.05
CA LEU A 103 -27.24 20.54 -26.45
C LEU A 103 -27.96 21.88 -26.48
N LYS A 104 -27.43 22.86 -27.22
CA LYS A 104 -28.05 24.18 -27.37
C LYS A 104 -28.38 24.46 -28.83
N HIS A 105 -29.49 25.14 -29.03
CA HIS A 105 -29.90 25.72 -30.29
C HIS A 105 -30.20 27.20 -30.08
N ASN A 106 -29.57 28.08 -30.85
CA ASN A 106 -29.70 29.55 -30.73
C ASN A 106 -29.49 30.02 -29.26
N GLY A 107 -28.45 29.47 -28.58
CA GLY A 107 -28.11 29.80 -27.20
C GLY A 107 -29.03 29.17 -26.13
N LYS A 108 -30.17 28.58 -26.52
CA LYS A 108 -31.10 27.92 -25.58
C LYS A 108 -30.79 26.44 -25.43
N VAL A 109 -30.73 25.95 -24.18
CA VAL A 109 -30.57 24.52 -23.89
C VAL A 109 -31.84 23.78 -24.32
N ILE A 110 -31.67 22.78 -25.19
CA ILE A 110 -32.73 21.92 -25.69
C ILE A 110 -32.64 20.47 -25.16
N CYS A 111 -31.50 20.09 -24.59
CA CYS A 111 -31.32 18.83 -23.89
C CYS A 111 -30.13 18.92 -22.90
N THR A 112 -30.26 18.23 -21.77
CA THR A 112 -29.19 18.08 -20.76
C THR A 112 -29.08 16.62 -20.36
N HIS A 113 -27.83 16.13 -20.21
CA HIS A 113 -27.57 14.81 -19.68
C HIS A 113 -26.35 14.85 -18.79
N SER A 114 -26.44 14.24 -17.60
CA SER A 114 -25.32 14.15 -16.63
C SER A 114 -24.93 12.71 -16.43
N ILE A 115 -23.62 12.47 -16.33
CA ILE A 115 -23.03 11.16 -16.11
C ILE A 115 -21.99 11.19 -14.99
N ASN A 116 -21.74 10.03 -14.40
CA ASN A 116 -20.61 9.78 -13.51
C ASN A 116 -19.67 8.79 -14.17
N VAL A 117 -18.39 9.11 -14.14
CA VAL A 117 -17.31 8.24 -14.62
C VAL A 117 -16.49 7.81 -13.42
N LYS A 118 -16.27 6.52 -13.27
CA LYS A 118 -15.52 5.92 -12.14
C LYS A 118 -14.53 4.87 -12.62
N SER A 119 -13.51 4.61 -11.80
CA SER A 119 -12.61 3.49 -12.05
C SER A 119 -13.36 2.17 -11.98
N PRO A 120 -13.08 1.21 -12.87
CA PRO A 120 -13.60 -0.15 -12.73
C PRO A 120 -12.94 -0.92 -11.58
N LEU A 121 -11.86 -0.39 -11.00
CA LEU A 121 -11.09 -1.01 -9.93
C LEU A 121 -11.04 -0.09 -8.72
N SER A 122 -11.27 -0.65 -7.55
CA SER A 122 -10.98 -0.05 -6.25
C SER A 122 -10.15 -0.99 -5.40
N CYS A 123 -9.33 -0.42 -4.52
CA CYS A 123 -8.60 -1.19 -3.51
C CYS A 123 -8.61 -0.46 -2.15
N SER A 124 -8.38 -1.23 -1.11
CA SER A 124 -8.28 -0.73 0.27
C SER A 124 -7.34 -1.62 1.08
N VAL A 125 -6.86 -1.09 2.19
CA VAL A 125 -6.10 -1.82 3.19
C VAL A 125 -6.82 -1.74 4.53
N ASP A 126 -6.70 -2.77 5.36
CA ASP A 126 -7.26 -2.76 6.71
C ASP A 126 -6.36 -2.05 7.73
N LYS A 127 -5.05 -1.94 7.41
CA LYS A 127 -4.05 -1.25 8.24
C LYS A 127 -3.11 -0.44 7.35
N THR A 128 -2.79 0.77 7.75
CA THR A 128 -1.82 1.66 7.07
C THR A 128 -0.46 1.69 7.76
N THR A 129 -0.40 1.19 9.00
CA THR A 129 0.83 1.04 9.78
C THR A 129 0.78 -0.29 10.51
N ILE A 130 1.88 -1.05 10.45
CA ILE A 130 2.05 -2.36 11.08
C ILE A 130 3.46 -2.52 11.61
N GLY A 131 3.66 -3.44 12.55
CA GLY A 131 4.97 -3.89 12.98
C GLY A 131 5.60 -4.87 11.98
N LEU A 132 6.94 -4.90 11.93
CA LEU A 132 7.65 -5.91 11.14
C LEU A 132 7.24 -7.33 11.56
N GLY A 133 6.90 -8.17 10.59
CA GLY A 133 6.38 -9.53 10.84
C GLY A 133 4.86 -9.61 11.00
N GLU A 134 4.16 -8.48 11.17
CA GLU A 134 2.71 -8.46 11.11
C GLU A 134 2.18 -8.52 9.68
N SER A 135 0.95 -8.96 9.55
CA SER A 135 0.24 -9.01 8.27
C SER A 135 -0.87 -7.97 8.21
N PHE A 136 -1.17 -7.51 7.00
CA PHE A 136 -2.35 -6.72 6.70
C PHE A 136 -3.11 -7.32 5.52
N LYS A 137 -4.37 -6.87 5.34
CA LYS A 137 -5.21 -7.29 4.23
C LYS A 137 -5.28 -6.20 3.18
N PHE A 138 -4.93 -6.54 1.95
CA PHE A 138 -5.12 -5.71 0.77
C PHE A 138 -6.33 -6.26 0.01
N THR A 139 -7.38 -5.46 -0.08
CA THR A 139 -8.65 -5.85 -0.71
C THR A 139 -8.80 -5.15 -2.04
N THR A 140 -9.09 -5.91 -3.08
CA THR A 140 -9.37 -5.40 -4.43
C THR A 140 -10.80 -5.70 -4.82
N ASN A 141 -11.43 -4.81 -5.58
CA ASN A 141 -12.74 -5.01 -6.15
C ASN A 141 -12.78 -4.44 -7.58
N TYR A 142 -12.86 -5.33 -8.56
CA TYR A 142 -13.03 -4.99 -9.96
C TYR A 142 -14.49 -5.16 -10.34
N ALA A 143 -15.07 -4.18 -11.03
CA ALA A 143 -16.49 -4.11 -11.33
C ALA A 143 -17.01 -5.16 -12.35
N GLY A 144 -16.13 -6.01 -12.83
CA GLY A 144 -16.43 -7.06 -13.81
C GLY A 144 -15.54 -8.29 -13.67
N SER A 145 -15.29 -8.97 -14.75
CA SER A 145 -14.36 -10.11 -14.84
C SER A 145 -12.99 -9.63 -15.30
N ALA A 146 -11.93 -10.04 -14.61
CA ALA A 146 -10.55 -9.75 -14.96
C ALA A 146 -9.79 -11.03 -15.29
N TRP A 147 -9.03 -11.03 -16.39
CA TRP A 147 -8.21 -12.18 -16.81
C TRP A 147 -6.71 -11.93 -16.67
N GLY A 148 -6.26 -10.67 -16.90
CA GLY A 148 -4.88 -10.25 -16.67
C GLY A 148 -4.84 -9.34 -15.45
N HIS A 149 -4.19 -9.81 -14.37
CA HIS A 149 -4.07 -9.05 -13.14
C HIS A 149 -2.75 -9.39 -12.44
N SER A 150 -2.23 -8.43 -11.68
CA SER A 150 -1.01 -8.60 -10.89
C SER A 150 -1.06 -7.76 -9.62
N LEU A 151 -0.43 -8.26 -8.57
CA LEU A 151 -0.17 -7.53 -7.33
C LEU A 151 1.34 -7.43 -7.14
N SER A 152 1.86 -6.25 -6.87
CA SER A 152 3.27 -5.99 -6.58
C SER A 152 3.44 -5.28 -5.25
N GLY A 153 4.61 -5.43 -4.66
CA GLY A 153 4.99 -4.84 -3.36
C GLY A 153 5.81 -5.81 -2.52
N ASN A 154 6.39 -5.34 -1.42
CA ASN A 154 7.21 -6.15 -0.52
C ASN A 154 6.36 -7.23 0.17
N GLY A 155 6.70 -8.50 -0.03
CA GLY A 155 5.94 -9.63 0.53
C GLY A 155 4.60 -9.91 -0.16
N ALA A 156 4.32 -9.27 -1.30
CA ALA A 156 3.07 -9.51 -2.03
C ALA A 156 3.01 -10.93 -2.60
N PRO A 157 1.91 -11.68 -2.37
CA PRO A 157 1.70 -12.99 -2.97
C PRO A 157 1.35 -12.85 -4.46
N ALA A 158 1.38 -13.98 -5.18
CA ALA A 158 0.83 -14.02 -6.54
C ALA A 158 -0.66 -13.65 -6.53
N SER A 159 -1.08 -12.82 -7.48
CA SER A 159 -2.48 -12.41 -7.60
C SER A 159 -3.34 -13.52 -8.20
N THR A 160 -4.58 -13.68 -7.71
CA THR A 160 -5.47 -14.79 -8.05
C THR A 160 -6.83 -14.37 -8.64
N GLY A 161 -7.08 -13.05 -8.81
CA GLY A 161 -8.33 -12.55 -9.37
C GLY A 161 -8.44 -11.04 -9.34
N GLY A 162 -9.41 -10.46 -10.06
CA GLY A 162 -9.67 -9.02 -10.09
C GLY A 162 -10.34 -8.50 -8.81
N SER A 163 -11.03 -9.37 -8.10
CA SER A 163 -11.66 -9.09 -6.80
C SER A 163 -11.22 -10.15 -5.81
N ALA A 164 -10.39 -9.78 -4.84
CA ALA A 164 -9.80 -10.69 -3.86
C ALA A 164 -9.33 -9.96 -2.61
N ILE A 165 -9.07 -10.73 -1.56
CA ILE A 165 -8.41 -10.28 -0.33
C ILE A 165 -7.06 -10.99 -0.27
N TYR A 166 -5.99 -10.20 -0.26
CA TYR A 166 -4.62 -10.68 -0.14
C TYR A 166 -4.11 -10.42 1.27
N THR A 167 -3.63 -11.45 1.94
CA THR A 167 -2.89 -11.29 3.20
C THR A 167 -1.41 -11.10 2.86
N ILE A 168 -0.84 -9.98 3.26
CA ILE A 168 0.53 -9.58 2.94
C ILE A 168 1.32 -9.43 4.23
N THR A 169 2.50 -10.05 4.27
CA THR A 169 3.46 -9.94 5.38
C THR A 169 4.74 -9.34 4.83
N PRO A 170 4.98 -8.04 5.01
CA PRO A 170 6.22 -7.40 4.58
C PRO A 170 7.42 -7.95 5.32
N THR A 171 8.57 -7.97 4.64
CA THR A 171 9.85 -8.52 5.16
C THR A 171 10.87 -7.44 5.49
N ALA A 172 10.54 -6.17 5.30
CA ALA A 172 11.44 -5.04 5.57
C ALA A 172 10.67 -3.87 6.18
N ILE A 173 11.32 -3.11 7.05
CA ILE A 173 10.79 -1.85 7.58
C ILE A 173 10.81 -0.76 6.52
N GLY A 174 9.99 0.28 6.72
CA GLY A 174 9.86 1.43 5.82
C GLY A 174 8.47 1.56 5.20
N THR A 175 8.32 2.50 4.29
CA THR A 175 7.07 2.69 3.54
C THR A 175 7.11 1.83 2.29
N HIS A 176 6.17 0.91 2.16
CA HIS A 176 6.02 0.04 1.01
C HIS A 176 4.73 0.37 0.28
N THR A 177 4.83 0.56 -1.04
CA THR A 177 3.67 0.76 -1.91
C THR A 177 3.29 -0.57 -2.54
N TYR A 178 2.00 -0.87 -2.46
CA TYR A 178 1.38 -2.05 -3.05
C TYR A 178 0.49 -1.60 -4.20
N THR A 179 0.74 -2.14 -5.38
CA THR A 179 0.03 -1.78 -6.60
C THR A 179 -0.65 -3.01 -7.17
N PHE A 180 -1.96 -2.92 -7.35
CA PHE A 180 -2.74 -3.92 -8.04
C PHE A 180 -3.16 -3.38 -9.40
N SER A 181 -2.87 -4.14 -10.45
CA SER A 181 -3.18 -3.79 -11.84
C SER A 181 -4.06 -4.85 -12.47
N VAL A 182 -5.09 -4.42 -13.16
CA VAL A 182 -5.87 -5.23 -14.11
C VAL A 182 -5.48 -4.81 -15.52
N THR A 183 -4.88 -5.71 -16.28
CA THR A 183 -4.41 -5.45 -17.66
C THR A 183 -5.41 -5.93 -18.70
N SER A 184 -6.27 -6.90 -18.36
CA SER A 184 -7.32 -7.43 -19.22
C SER A 184 -8.58 -7.72 -18.41
N GLY A 185 -9.67 -7.06 -18.76
CA GLY A 185 -10.97 -7.24 -18.12
C GLY A 185 -12.08 -6.68 -18.99
N ASP A 186 -13.32 -7.10 -18.75
CA ASP A 186 -14.50 -6.68 -19.50
C ASP A 186 -14.88 -5.21 -19.32
N LYS A 187 -14.37 -4.59 -18.25
CA LYS A 187 -14.52 -3.13 -17.96
C LYS A 187 -13.23 -2.34 -18.23
N GLY A 188 -12.24 -2.96 -18.91
CA GLY A 188 -10.97 -2.36 -19.29
C GLY A 188 -9.87 -2.52 -18.26
N SER A 189 -8.70 -1.96 -18.57
CA SER A 189 -7.55 -1.95 -17.66
C SER A 189 -7.69 -0.86 -16.60
N ALA A 190 -7.20 -1.14 -15.40
CA ALA A 190 -7.17 -0.18 -14.30
C ALA A 190 -6.07 -0.55 -13.30
N GLU A 191 -5.68 0.43 -12.50
CA GLU A 191 -4.67 0.27 -11.45
C GLU A 191 -5.09 1.00 -10.19
N CYS A 192 -4.76 0.44 -9.04
CA CYS A 192 -4.90 1.10 -7.75
C CYS A 192 -3.73 0.77 -6.83
N SER A 193 -3.36 1.70 -5.96
CA SER A 193 -2.21 1.57 -5.08
C SER A 193 -2.52 2.04 -3.67
N TYR A 194 -1.86 1.40 -2.68
CA TYR A 194 -1.83 1.85 -1.29
C TYR A 194 -0.42 1.73 -0.72
N SER A 195 -0.07 2.66 0.16
CA SER A 195 1.18 2.61 0.91
C SER A 195 0.92 2.18 2.34
N VAL A 196 1.73 1.24 2.84
CA VAL A 196 1.71 0.76 4.21
C VAL A 196 3.08 1.03 4.84
N ILE A 197 3.09 1.58 6.05
CA ILE A 197 4.28 1.83 6.83
C ILE A 197 4.54 0.60 7.70
N VAL A 198 5.71 0.00 7.54
CA VAL A 198 6.19 -1.11 8.38
C VAL A 198 7.19 -0.54 9.37
N GLU A 199 6.86 -0.60 10.64
CA GLU A 199 7.68 -0.08 11.71
C GLU A 199 8.48 -1.21 12.37
N GLU A 200 9.60 -0.86 12.97
CA GLU A 200 10.30 -1.72 13.89
C GLU A 200 9.40 -2.05 15.09
N VAL A 201 9.55 -3.23 15.68
CA VAL A 201 8.84 -3.63 16.90
C VAL A 201 9.80 -3.61 18.09
N PRO A 202 9.33 -3.41 19.33
CA PRO A 202 10.18 -3.54 20.52
C PRO A 202 10.89 -4.89 20.54
N PRO A 203 12.13 -4.98 21.03
CA PRO A 203 12.83 -6.25 21.18
C PRO A 203 12.17 -7.11 22.25
N THR A 204 12.33 -8.42 22.12
CA THR A 204 12.03 -9.39 23.20
C THR A 204 13.18 -10.39 23.27
N ILE A 205 13.74 -10.59 24.48
CA ILE A 205 14.85 -11.50 24.73
C ILE A 205 14.45 -12.59 25.71
N THR A 206 14.89 -13.83 25.44
CA THR A 206 14.89 -14.94 26.40
C THR A 206 16.35 -15.33 26.66
N CYS A 207 16.75 -15.26 27.92
CA CYS A 207 18.11 -15.54 28.35
C CYS A 207 18.55 -16.98 28.04
N PRO A 208 19.86 -17.24 27.98
CA PRO A 208 20.41 -18.60 28.00
C PRO A 208 20.02 -19.35 29.29
N ALA A 209 20.15 -20.65 29.29
CA ALA A 209 20.10 -21.42 30.51
C ALA A 209 21.25 -21.01 31.44
N ASP A 210 21.07 -21.20 32.74
CA ASP A 210 22.12 -20.98 33.73
C ASP A 210 23.36 -21.82 33.43
N LEU A 211 24.53 -21.23 33.67
CA LEU A 211 25.81 -21.86 33.46
C LEU A 211 26.42 -22.29 34.80
N THR A 212 27.02 -23.46 34.83
CA THR A 212 27.69 -24.01 36.05
C THR A 212 29.09 -24.51 35.72
N GLY A 213 29.95 -24.56 36.72
CA GLY A 213 31.32 -25.10 36.57
C GLY A 213 32.24 -24.18 35.77
N ILE A 214 32.03 -22.89 35.79
CA ILE A 214 32.83 -21.90 35.07
C ILE A 214 34.06 -21.57 35.91
N ALA A 215 35.24 -21.63 35.31
CA ALA A 215 36.49 -21.30 35.98
C ALA A 215 36.58 -19.78 36.24
N LEU A 216 37.21 -19.40 37.36
CA LEU A 216 37.44 -17.98 37.71
C LEU A 216 38.27 -17.27 36.62
N ASN A 217 37.91 -16.01 36.33
CA ASN A 217 38.58 -15.15 35.34
C ASN A 217 38.58 -15.75 33.89
N SER A 218 37.81 -16.78 33.65
CA SER A 218 37.68 -17.36 32.30
C SER A 218 36.77 -16.53 31.41
N ASN A 219 36.87 -16.76 30.09
CA ASN A 219 35.91 -16.18 29.15
C ASN A 219 34.59 -16.94 29.22
N VAL A 220 33.50 -16.20 29.44
CA VAL A 220 32.11 -16.71 29.45
C VAL A 220 31.47 -16.32 28.13
N SER A 221 30.97 -17.30 27.39
CA SER A 221 30.27 -17.11 26.13
C SER A 221 28.79 -17.48 26.30
N VAL A 222 27.90 -16.59 25.91
CA VAL A 222 26.45 -16.78 26.03
C VAL A 222 25.74 -16.43 24.74
N THR A 223 24.65 -17.14 24.44
CA THR A 223 23.77 -16.87 23.32
C THR A 223 22.34 -16.92 23.84
N PRO A 224 21.47 -15.95 23.55
CA PRO A 224 20.09 -15.98 24.01
C PRO A 224 19.35 -17.16 23.38
N GLN A 225 18.38 -17.74 24.09
CA GLN A 225 17.51 -18.79 23.55
C GLN A 225 16.61 -18.26 22.44
N SER A 226 16.15 -17.01 22.58
CA SER A 226 15.43 -16.30 21.53
C SER A 226 15.66 -14.81 21.62
N LEU A 227 15.65 -14.15 20.45
CA LEU A 227 15.68 -12.70 20.31
C LEU A 227 14.78 -12.33 19.14
N THR A 228 13.84 -11.42 19.38
CA THR A 228 12.97 -10.84 18.32
C THR A 228 13.03 -9.32 18.38
N GLY A 229 12.54 -8.63 17.33
CA GLY A 229 12.53 -7.16 17.29
C GLY A 229 13.89 -6.52 17.00
N CYS A 230 14.95 -7.30 16.80
CA CYS A 230 16.30 -6.81 16.53
C CYS A 230 16.76 -7.05 15.08
N THR A 231 15.85 -7.06 14.11
CA THR A 231 16.18 -7.34 12.69
C THR A 231 17.18 -6.36 12.09
N ASN A 232 17.13 -5.10 12.50
CA ASN A 232 18.09 -4.06 12.10
C ASN A 232 19.20 -3.84 13.12
N GLY A 233 19.30 -4.72 14.10
CA GLY A 233 20.23 -4.65 15.21
C GLY A 233 19.70 -3.85 16.39
N CYS A 234 19.95 -4.34 17.59
CA CYS A 234 19.68 -3.70 18.86
C CYS A 234 20.97 -3.24 19.52
N ASP A 235 20.88 -2.29 20.43
CA ASP A 235 21.91 -2.09 21.44
C ASP A 235 21.73 -3.16 22.52
N TYR A 236 22.85 -3.63 23.10
CA TYR A 236 22.79 -4.57 24.20
C TYR A 236 23.82 -4.24 25.29
N THR A 237 23.51 -4.65 26.50
CA THR A 237 24.44 -4.66 27.64
C THR A 237 24.22 -5.92 28.51
N ILE A 238 25.28 -6.47 29.08
CA ILE A 238 25.17 -7.44 30.16
C ILE A 238 25.73 -6.76 31.41
N ASP A 239 24.84 -6.46 32.38
CA ASP A 239 25.19 -5.68 33.54
C ASP A 239 26.24 -6.35 34.41
N GLY A 240 27.19 -5.53 34.92
CA GLY A 240 28.32 -6.01 35.69
C GLY A 240 29.47 -6.61 34.86
N THR A 241 29.38 -6.51 33.52
CA THR A 241 30.44 -6.97 32.61
C THR A 241 30.89 -5.84 31.67
N SER A 242 31.91 -6.13 30.84
CA SER A 242 32.29 -5.26 29.73
C SER A 242 31.51 -5.54 28.43
N ALA A 243 30.58 -6.47 28.45
CA ALA A 243 29.82 -6.87 27.26
C ALA A 243 28.75 -5.83 26.95
N THR A 244 28.99 -5.04 25.92
CA THR A 244 28.08 -4.02 25.37
C THR A 244 28.33 -3.87 23.89
N GLY A 245 27.32 -3.48 23.13
CA GLY A 245 27.47 -3.27 21.70
C GLY A 245 26.19 -2.78 21.04
N SER A 246 26.31 -2.46 19.75
CA SER A 246 25.20 -2.06 18.86
C SER A 246 25.12 -2.95 17.63
N GLY A 247 24.00 -2.95 16.96
CA GLY A 247 23.78 -3.80 15.79
C GLY A 247 23.59 -5.28 16.11
N TYR A 248 23.23 -5.61 17.34
CA TYR A 248 23.09 -6.98 17.82
C TYR A 248 21.82 -7.65 17.25
N THR A 249 21.98 -8.82 16.67
CA THR A 249 20.90 -9.59 16.03
C THR A 249 20.72 -11.00 16.60
N GLY A 250 21.39 -11.32 17.77
CA GLY A 250 21.17 -12.59 18.47
C GLY A 250 22.33 -13.58 18.40
N GLY A 251 23.55 -13.13 18.10
CA GLY A 251 24.75 -13.97 18.11
C GLY A 251 25.32 -14.24 19.51
N GLU A 252 26.45 -14.93 19.57
CA GLU A 252 27.22 -15.16 20.78
C GLU A 252 27.81 -13.84 21.31
N VAL A 253 27.73 -13.64 22.62
CA VAL A 253 28.36 -12.54 23.35
C VAL A 253 29.29 -13.11 24.39
N SER A 254 30.49 -12.53 24.51
CA SER A 254 31.51 -13.01 25.45
C SER A 254 31.93 -11.90 26.41
N PHE A 255 32.25 -12.29 27.66
CA PHE A 255 32.77 -11.39 28.68
C PHE A 255 33.72 -12.17 29.61
N THR A 256 34.55 -11.45 30.35
CA THR A 256 35.43 -12.05 31.37
C THR A 256 34.60 -12.37 32.62
N GLY A 257 34.64 -13.61 33.10
CA GLY A 257 33.97 -14.07 34.29
C GLY A 257 34.52 -13.49 35.58
N GLU A 258 33.88 -13.81 36.72
CA GLU A 258 34.24 -13.29 38.05
C GLU A 258 35.56 -13.88 38.55
N SER A 259 36.20 -13.11 39.44
CA SER A 259 37.43 -13.51 40.13
C SER A 259 37.20 -14.24 41.46
N ALA A 260 35.94 -14.30 41.92
CA ALA A 260 35.52 -14.98 43.15
C ALA A 260 34.54 -16.11 42.84
N ALA A 261 34.64 -17.22 43.59
CA ALA A 261 33.74 -18.35 43.46
C ALA A 261 32.34 -18.00 44.01
N GLY A 262 31.32 -18.59 43.44
CA GLY A 262 29.94 -18.44 43.86
C GLY A 262 29.01 -18.21 42.67
N GLU A 263 27.72 -18.07 42.98
CA GLU A 263 26.70 -17.78 41.99
C GLU A 263 26.58 -16.26 41.74
N LYS A 264 26.58 -15.86 40.50
CA LYS A 264 26.35 -14.47 40.05
C LYS A 264 25.21 -14.43 39.10
N THR A 265 24.27 -13.50 39.33
CA THR A 265 23.18 -13.18 38.41
C THR A 265 23.60 -12.04 37.49
N TYR A 266 23.35 -12.19 36.22
CA TYR A 266 23.58 -11.18 35.19
C TYR A 266 22.28 -10.80 34.57
N THR A 267 22.05 -9.49 34.34
CA THR A 267 20.93 -8.95 33.60
C THR A 267 21.37 -8.62 32.17
N TRP A 268 20.73 -9.19 31.20
CA TRP A 268 20.98 -8.92 29.79
C TRP A 268 19.88 -8.00 29.26
N ASN A 269 20.26 -6.77 28.95
CA ASN A 269 19.38 -5.74 28.39
C ASN A 269 19.55 -5.67 26.88
N VAL A 270 18.46 -5.52 26.15
CA VAL A 270 18.44 -5.22 24.72
C VAL A 270 17.48 -4.05 24.45
N SER A 271 17.82 -3.17 23.51
CA SER A 271 16.99 -2.02 23.20
C SER A 271 17.09 -1.61 21.73
N ASN A 272 16.03 -1.03 21.20
CA ASN A 272 15.97 -0.36 19.92
C ASN A 272 15.16 0.94 20.03
N SER A 273 14.87 1.62 18.89
CA SER A 273 14.10 2.88 18.86
C SER A 273 12.66 2.76 19.39
N LYS A 274 12.12 1.55 19.53
CA LYS A 274 10.74 1.28 19.91
C LYS A 274 10.58 0.78 21.35
N GLY A 275 11.67 0.41 22.00
CA GLY A 275 11.64 -0.04 23.39
C GLY A 275 12.84 -0.87 23.79
N SER A 276 12.74 -1.49 24.96
CA SER A 276 13.75 -2.37 25.53
C SER A 276 13.08 -3.56 26.20
N ASP A 277 13.86 -4.62 26.34
CA ASP A 277 13.52 -5.80 27.13
C ASP A 277 14.76 -6.31 27.85
N GLU A 278 14.57 -7.04 28.93
CA GLU A 278 15.64 -7.59 29.74
C GLU A 278 15.32 -9.00 30.20
N CYS A 279 16.36 -9.76 30.47
CA CYS A 279 16.24 -11.06 31.09
C CYS A 279 17.42 -11.34 32.01
N GLU A 280 17.27 -12.31 32.91
CA GLU A 280 18.31 -12.70 33.85
C GLU A 280 18.76 -14.15 33.63
N PHE A 281 20.05 -14.39 33.83
CA PHE A 281 20.68 -15.72 33.86
C PHE A 281 21.75 -15.78 34.94
N LYS A 282 22.06 -16.98 35.40
CA LYS A 282 23.02 -17.20 36.45
C LYS A 282 24.24 -17.94 35.94
N VAL A 283 25.40 -17.59 36.51
CA VAL A 283 26.65 -18.27 36.27
C VAL A 283 27.23 -18.67 37.63
N THR A 284 27.50 -19.98 37.83
CA THR A 284 28.18 -20.48 39.00
C THR A 284 29.67 -20.68 38.68
N TYR A 285 30.48 -19.93 39.41
CA TYR A 285 31.94 -19.96 39.31
C TYR A 285 32.52 -20.89 40.37
N ASP A 286 33.39 -21.79 39.97
CA ASP A 286 34.03 -22.75 40.88
C ASP A 286 35.47 -22.36 41.19
N ALA A 287 35.81 -22.28 42.49
CA ALA A 287 37.16 -21.98 42.97
C ALA A 287 38.16 -23.09 42.62
N SER A 288 37.66 -24.24 42.30
CA SER A 288 38.45 -25.45 42.20
C SER A 288 38.52 -26.10 40.82
N ALA A 289 38.37 -25.35 39.75
CA ALA A 289 38.88 -25.86 38.50
C ALA A 289 40.42 -25.77 38.56
N PRO A 290 41.13 -26.80 38.94
CA PRO A 290 42.58 -26.73 39.01
C PRO A 290 43.07 -26.48 37.57
N VAL A 291 43.75 -25.36 37.34
CA VAL A 291 44.64 -25.26 36.20
C VAL A 291 45.74 -26.29 36.42
N CYS A 292 45.51 -27.51 35.96
CA CYS A 292 46.54 -28.49 35.93
C CYS A 292 47.58 -28.08 34.89
N HIS A 293 48.66 -27.44 35.32
CA HIS A 293 49.83 -27.36 34.51
C HIS A 293 50.37 -28.79 34.38
N CYS A 294 50.16 -29.43 33.23
CA CYS A 294 50.68 -30.77 32.92
C CYS A 294 52.18 -30.88 33.06
N GLU A 295 52.93 -29.81 33.24
CA GLU A 295 54.39 -29.77 33.39
C GLU A 295 54.86 -30.25 34.76
N ASP A 296 53.99 -30.15 35.79
CA ASP A 296 54.42 -30.48 37.17
C ASP A 296 54.03 -31.91 37.65
N TYR A 297 53.19 -32.64 36.96
CA TYR A 297 52.68 -33.95 37.35
C TYR A 297 52.37 -34.86 36.16
N CYS A 298 53.38 -35.26 35.39
CA CYS A 298 53.18 -36.18 34.28
C CYS A 298 53.28 -37.62 34.67
N GLY A 299 52.28 -38.20 35.27
CA GLY A 299 51.97 -39.62 35.21
C GLY A 299 50.76 -39.81 34.33
N ALA A 300 50.92 -40.27 33.11
CA ALA A 300 49.94 -40.73 32.14
C ALA A 300 48.48 -40.12 32.22
N GLY A 301 48.11 -39.30 31.28
CA GLY A 301 46.70 -38.98 30.99
C GLY A 301 46.32 -37.52 30.90
N CYS A 302 47.13 -36.62 30.37
CA CYS A 302 46.70 -35.29 29.97
C CYS A 302 46.50 -35.23 28.46
N GLU A 303 45.28 -35.15 28.01
CA GLU A 303 44.97 -34.76 26.64
C GLU A 303 44.31 -33.36 26.67
N ASN A 304 44.81 -32.47 25.84
CA ASN A 304 44.27 -31.10 25.65
C ASN A 304 44.22 -30.25 26.92
N ASN A 305 45.24 -30.32 27.82
CA ASN A 305 45.28 -29.61 29.11
C ASN A 305 44.15 -29.96 30.10
N VAL A 306 43.48 -31.08 29.94
CA VAL A 306 42.45 -31.59 30.84
C VAL A 306 42.96 -32.92 31.47
N MET A 307 42.96 -33.05 32.80
CA MET A 307 43.21 -34.33 33.44
C MET A 307 42.06 -35.30 33.16
N THR A 308 42.32 -36.35 32.40
CA THR A 308 41.41 -37.49 32.22
C THR A 308 41.92 -38.65 33.09
N GLY A 309 41.42 -38.79 34.31
CA GLY A 309 41.75 -39.92 35.19
C GLY A 309 41.29 -39.71 36.61
N ASN A 310 40.97 -40.81 37.30
CA ASN A 310 40.60 -40.84 38.71
C ASN A 310 41.85 -40.54 39.55
N ILE A 311 41.96 -39.34 40.12
CA ILE A 311 43.04 -39.00 41.04
C ILE A 311 42.71 -39.68 42.37
N GLY A 312 43.15 -40.91 42.53
CA GLY A 312 43.15 -41.59 43.82
C GLY A 312 43.91 -40.75 44.85
N ASN A 313 43.25 -40.30 45.91
CA ASN A 313 43.78 -39.75 47.15
C ASN A 313 45.11 -39.02 47.08
N VAL A 314 45.20 -37.84 46.55
CA VAL A 314 46.29 -36.91 46.79
C VAL A 314 45.93 -36.07 48.03
N ALA A 315 46.55 -36.32 49.15
CA ALA A 315 46.45 -35.46 50.33
C ALA A 315 47.27 -34.21 50.05
N PHE A 316 46.52 -33.06 49.95
CA PHE A 316 47.17 -31.74 49.98
C PHE A 316 47.50 -31.38 51.43
N ASN A 317 48.80 -31.47 51.81
CA ASN A 317 49.28 -30.78 52.97
C ASN A 317 49.50 -29.32 52.60
N GLY A 318 48.71 -28.43 53.19
CA GLY A 318 48.73 -26.98 53.03
C GLY A 318 49.95 -26.30 53.63
#